data_fb8d41fb92bd6c0d625e001c542b56ee
#
_entry.id   fb8d41fb92bd6c0d625e001c542b56ee
#
_cell.length_a   1.000
_cell.length_b   1.000
_cell.length_c   1.000
_cell.angle_alpha   90.00
_cell.angle_beta   90.00
_cell.angle_gamma   90.00
#
_symmetry.space_group_name_H-M   'P 1'
#
loop_
_entity.id
_entity.type
_entity.pdbx_description
1 polymer ?
#
loop_
_entity_poly.entity_id
_entity_poly.type
_entity_poly.pdbx_seq_one_letter_code
_entity_poly.pdbx_strand_id
1 'polypeptide(L)'
;MADYQGKNVVIIGLGLTGLSCVDFFLARGLTPRVMDTRMTPPGLDKLPEAVERHTGSLNDEWLMAADLIVASPGIALAHPSLSAAADAGIEIVGDIELFCREAQAPIVAITGSNGKSTVTTLVGEMAKAAGVNVGVGGNIGLPALMLLDDECELYVLELSSFQLETTSSLQAVAATILNVTEDHM
;
A
#
# COMPACT_ATOMS: atom_id res chain seq x y z
N MET A 1 14.18 7.44 -6.71
CA MET A 1 14.15 6.22 -5.87
C MET A 1 14.36 6.62 -4.41
N ALA A 2 13.39 6.30 -3.56
CA ALA A 2 13.49 6.63 -2.14
C ALA A 2 14.53 5.72 -1.46
N ASP A 3 15.29 6.27 -0.53
CA ASP A 3 16.30 5.53 0.21
C ASP A 3 15.75 5.11 1.59
N TYR A 4 15.68 3.80 1.82
CA TYR A 4 15.24 3.22 3.09
C TYR A 4 16.38 2.56 3.88
N GLN A 5 17.61 2.65 3.40
CA GLN A 5 18.76 2.02 4.03
C GLN A 5 18.94 2.48 5.49
N GLY A 6 19.14 1.51 6.38
CA GLY A 6 19.32 1.76 7.81
C GLY A 6 18.07 2.17 8.58
N LYS A 7 16.91 2.29 7.93
CA LYS A 7 15.65 2.61 8.60
C LYS A 7 15.05 1.39 9.28
N ASN A 8 14.44 1.61 10.44
CA ASN A 8 13.62 0.63 11.13
C ASN A 8 12.19 0.75 10.61
N VAL A 9 11.77 -0.22 9.77
CA VAL A 9 10.47 -0.25 9.12
C VAL A 9 9.56 -1.25 9.82
N VAL A 10 8.36 -0.81 10.16
CA VAL A 10 7.30 -1.65 10.74
C VAL A 10 6.10 -1.66 9.79
N ILE A 11 5.66 -2.84 9.40
CA ILE A 11 4.49 -3.06 8.55
C ILE A 11 3.34 -3.54 9.43
N ILE A 12 2.18 -2.89 9.31
CA ILE A 12 0.96 -3.26 10.02
C ILE A 12 -0.02 -3.88 9.05
N GLY A 13 -0.44 -5.10 9.34
CA GLY A 13 -1.35 -5.88 8.52
C GLY A 13 -0.62 -6.89 7.65
N LEU A 14 -1.01 -8.15 7.76
CA LEU A 14 -0.40 -9.26 7.07
C LEU A 14 -1.43 -10.02 6.22
N GLY A 15 -1.99 -9.31 5.27
CA GLY A 15 -2.71 -9.84 4.14
C GLY A 15 -1.86 -9.77 2.88
N LEU A 16 -2.49 -9.82 1.73
CA LEU A 16 -1.79 -9.76 0.43
C LEU A 16 -1.01 -8.44 0.27
N THR A 17 -1.62 -7.32 0.65
CA THR A 17 -0.97 -6.00 0.62
C THR A 17 0.24 -5.94 1.54
N GLY A 18 0.09 -6.42 2.78
CA GLY A 18 1.20 -6.46 3.74
C GLY A 18 2.37 -7.32 3.26
N LEU A 19 2.09 -8.49 2.69
CA LEU A 19 3.11 -9.34 2.08
C LEU A 19 3.83 -8.64 0.93
N SER A 20 3.11 -7.90 0.09
CA SER A 20 3.72 -7.13 -1.00
C SER A 20 4.68 -6.06 -0.47
N CYS A 21 4.36 -5.44 0.67
CA CYS A 21 5.26 -4.49 1.34
C CYS A 21 6.50 -5.20 1.90
N VAL A 22 6.35 -6.37 2.49
CA VAL A 22 7.49 -7.18 2.96
C VAL A 22 8.44 -7.49 1.80
N ASP A 23 7.92 -8.01 0.70
CA ASP A 23 8.71 -8.34 -0.49
C ASP A 23 9.41 -7.10 -1.07
N PHE A 24 8.72 -5.97 -1.08
CA PHE A 24 9.28 -4.69 -1.52
C PHE A 24 10.54 -4.31 -0.74
N PHE A 25 10.51 -4.39 0.59
CA PHE A 25 11.67 -4.06 1.42
C PHE A 25 12.76 -5.12 1.36
N LEU A 26 12.41 -6.40 1.37
CA LEU A 26 13.39 -7.48 1.24
C LEU A 26 14.16 -7.40 -0.07
N ALA A 27 13.52 -7.08 -1.17
CA ALA A 27 14.16 -6.88 -2.47
C ALA A 27 15.17 -5.73 -2.46
N ARG A 28 15.05 -4.80 -1.51
CA ARG A 28 15.96 -3.66 -1.31
C ARG A 28 16.98 -3.87 -0.21
N GLY A 29 17.09 -5.10 0.30
CA GLY A 29 18.05 -5.47 1.33
C GLY A 29 17.69 -4.99 2.74
N LEU A 30 16.42 -4.64 2.98
CA LEU A 30 15.93 -4.22 4.28
C LEU A 30 14.91 -5.24 4.80
N THR A 31 15.12 -5.73 6.03
CA THR A 31 14.20 -6.68 6.69
C THR A 31 13.28 -5.90 7.63
N PRO A 32 11.98 -5.77 7.29
CA PRO A 32 11.03 -5.08 8.16
C PRO A 32 10.59 -5.97 9.31
N ARG A 33 9.93 -5.37 10.30
CA ARG A 33 9.11 -6.07 11.30
C ARG A 33 7.65 -5.99 10.87
N VAL A 34 6.88 -7.01 11.21
CA VAL A 34 5.46 -7.10 10.85
C VAL A 34 4.61 -7.31 12.09
N MET A 35 3.48 -6.61 12.18
CA MET A 35 2.47 -6.86 13.21
C MET A 35 1.07 -6.92 12.60
N ASP A 36 0.18 -7.65 13.27
CA ASP A 36 -1.23 -7.75 12.90
C ASP A 36 -2.08 -7.92 14.16
N THR A 37 -3.21 -7.27 14.21
CA THR A 37 -4.16 -7.39 15.34
C THR A 37 -4.80 -8.76 15.42
N ARG A 38 -4.85 -9.49 14.31
CA ARG A 38 -5.36 -10.87 14.26
C ARG A 38 -4.30 -11.85 14.76
N MET A 39 -4.74 -12.89 15.46
CA MET A 39 -3.84 -13.95 15.93
C MET A 39 -3.26 -14.77 14.77
N THR A 40 -4.08 -15.02 13.76
CA THR A 40 -3.71 -15.83 12.59
C THR A 40 -4.06 -15.07 11.30
N PRO A 41 -3.29 -14.03 10.95
CA PRO A 41 -3.55 -13.32 9.70
C PRO A 41 -3.29 -14.19 8.47
N PRO A 42 -3.98 -13.94 7.35
CA PRO A 42 -3.94 -14.83 6.19
C PRO A 42 -2.56 -14.98 5.52
N GLY A 43 -1.67 -14.01 5.71
CA GLY A 43 -0.31 -14.04 5.14
C GLY A 43 0.76 -14.64 6.06
N LEU A 44 0.39 -15.08 7.25
CA LEU A 44 1.36 -15.52 8.27
C LEU A 44 2.22 -16.70 7.81
N ASP A 45 1.63 -17.67 7.13
CA ASP A 45 2.29 -18.86 6.61
C ASP A 45 3.23 -18.57 5.44
N LYS A 46 3.07 -17.43 4.78
CA LYS A 46 3.91 -16.99 3.65
C LYS A 46 5.01 -16.01 4.07
N LEU A 47 5.02 -15.59 5.32
CA LEU A 47 6.02 -14.67 5.83
C LEU A 47 7.36 -15.39 6.02
N PRO A 48 8.48 -14.89 5.44
CA PRO A 48 9.80 -15.47 5.68
C PRO A 48 10.17 -15.51 7.17
N GLU A 49 10.83 -16.58 7.61
CA GLU A 49 11.21 -16.77 9.01
C GLU A 49 12.13 -15.67 9.56
N ALA A 50 12.95 -15.07 8.70
CA ALA A 50 13.84 -13.97 9.07
C ALA A 50 13.09 -12.67 9.44
N VAL A 51 11.81 -12.55 9.09
CA VAL A 51 10.99 -11.38 9.41
C VAL A 51 10.36 -11.56 10.78
N GLU A 52 10.71 -10.69 11.73
CA GLU A 52 10.10 -10.66 13.05
C GLU A 52 8.61 -10.30 12.95
N ARG A 53 7.78 -10.99 13.71
CA ARG A 53 6.33 -10.83 13.69
C ARG A 53 5.74 -10.74 15.08
N HIS A 54 4.68 -9.96 15.20
CA HIS A 54 3.86 -9.83 16.39
C HIS A 54 2.38 -9.91 15.99
N THR A 55 1.65 -10.86 16.53
CA THR A 55 0.23 -11.10 16.18
C THR A 55 -0.68 -11.02 17.40
N GLY A 56 -1.95 -10.72 17.16
CA GLY A 56 -2.98 -10.63 18.21
C GLY A 56 -3.17 -9.25 18.82
N SER A 57 -2.28 -8.32 18.54
CA SER A 57 -2.35 -6.91 18.97
C SER A 57 -1.34 -6.08 18.20
N LEU A 58 -1.40 -4.76 18.35
CA LEU A 58 -0.29 -3.89 17.95
C LEU A 58 0.79 -3.91 19.05
N ASN A 59 2.02 -3.73 18.65
CA ASN A 59 3.18 -3.65 19.53
C ASN A 59 3.65 -2.19 19.59
N ASP A 60 3.25 -1.48 20.64
CA ASP A 60 3.54 -0.06 20.80
C ASP A 60 5.04 0.25 20.90
N GLU A 61 5.81 -0.64 21.51
CA GLU A 61 7.27 -0.50 21.59
C GLU A 61 7.90 -0.50 20.21
N TRP A 62 7.49 -1.42 19.34
CA TRP A 62 7.97 -1.48 17.97
C TRP A 62 7.57 -0.25 17.16
N LEU A 63 6.33 0.22 17.36
CA LEU A 63 5.83 1.41 16.66
C LEU A 63 6.60 2.66 17.05
N MET A 64 6.85 2.86 18.36
CA MET A 64 7.59 4.02 18.85
C MET A 64 9.08 3.99 18.50
N ALA A 65 9.64 2.82 18.22
CA ALA A 65 11.02 2.66 17.76
C ALA A 65 11.17 2.72 16.22
N ALA A 66 10.08 2.79 15.48
CA ALA A 66 10.10 2.80 14.01
C ALA A 66 10.55 4.16 13.46
N ASP A 67 11.25 4.11 12.34
CA ASP A 67 11.53 5.28 11.49
C ASP A 67 10.42 5.47 10.45
N LEU A 68 9.80 4.39 10.03
CA LEU A 68 8.71 4.36 9.06
C LEU A 68 7.70 3.27 9.44
N ILE A 69 6.44 3.64 9.49
CA ILE A 69 5.32 2.72 9.67
C ILE A 69 4.56 2.62 8.35
N VAL A 70 4.36 1.40 7.86
CA VAL A 70 3.55 1.10 6.68
C VAL A 70 2.26 0.45 7.14
N ALA A 71 1.16 1.19 7.07
CA ALA A 71 -0.14 0.74 7.54
C ALA A 71 -1.00 0.22 6.38
N SER A 72 -1.57 -0.97 6.55
CA SER A 72 -2.57 -1.49 5.62
C SER A 72 -3.86 -0.67 5.67
N PRO A 73 -4.61 -0.57 4.54
CA PRO A 73 -5.83 0.24 4.48
C PRO A 73 -6.92 -0.15 5.49
N GLY A 74 -6.88 -1.39 6.00
CA GLY A 74 -7.83 -1.87 7.00
C GLY A 74 -7.56 -1.42 8.43
N ILE A 75 -6.46 -0.70 8.68
CA ILE A 75 -6.10 -0.18 10.00
C ILE A 75 -6.42 1.30 10.05
N ALA A 76 -7.30 1.69 10.98
CA ALA A 76 -7.68 3.08 11.15
C ALA A 76 -6.49 3.91 11.69
N LEU A 77 -6.17 5.02 11.03
CA LEU A 77 -5.14 5.96 11.49
C LEU A 77 -5.49 6.58 12.85
N ALA A 78 -6.77 6.60 13.19
CA ALA A 78 -7.26 7.05 14.50
C ALA A 78 -7.00 6.05 15.63
N HIS A 79 -6.46 4.86 15.34
CA HIS A 79 -6.08 3.91 16.40
C HIS A 79 -5.08 4.57 17.35
N PRO A 80 -5.28 4.46 18.70
CA PRO A 80 -4.46 5.17 19.68
C PRO A 80 -2.95 4.98 19.51
N SER A 81 -2.53 3.76 19.17
CA SER A 81 -1.11 3.45 18.93
C SER A 81 -0.54 4.19 17.73
N LEU A 82 -1.30 4.34 16.65
CA LEU A 82 -0.90 5.08 15.45
C LEU A 82 -0.94 6.59 15.68
N SER A 83 -1.95 7.08 16.38
CA SER A 83 -2.01 8.49 16.78
C SER A 83 -0.80 8.88 17.63
N ALA A 84 -0.43 8.05 18.60
CA ALA A 84 0.75 8.28 19.45
C ALA A 84 2.05 8.32 18.63
N ALA A 85 2.20 7.40 17.68
CA ALA A 85 3.35 7.38 16.79
C ALA A 85 3.43 8.63 15.90
N ALA A 86 2.29 9.05 15.35
CA ALA A 86 2.20 10.27 14.54
C ALA A 86 2.54 11.52 15.36
N ASP A 87 2.03 11.62 16.59
CA ASP A 87 2.31 12.72 17.52
C ASP A 87 3.81 12.78 17.90
N ALA A 88 4.48 11.62 17.90
CA ALA A 88 5.92 11.53 18.12
C ALA A 88 6.74 11.87 16.87
N GLY A 89 6.10 12.21 15.75
CA GLY A 89 6.76 12.57 14.50
C GLY A 89 7.20 11.40 13.62
N ILE A 90 6.71 10.19 13.90
CA ILE A 90 7.02 9.00 13.10
C ILE A 90 6.18 9.02 11.80
N GLU A 91 6.82 8.84 10.66
CA GLU A 91 6.16 8.82 9.36
C GLU A 91 5.29 7.56 9.21
N ILE A 92 4.03 7.76 8.85
CA ILE A 92 3.07 6.69 8.57
C ILE A 92 2.61 6.80 7.13
N VAL A 93 2.81 5.74 6.36
CA VAL A 93 2.45 5.67 4.94
C VAL A 93 1.67 4.38 4.66
N GLY A 94 1.09 4.28 3.45
CA GLY A 94 0.52 3.04 2.93
C GLY A 94 1.35 2.50 1.76
N ASP A 95 0.91 1.37 1.21
CA ASP A 95 1.53 0.74 0.04
C ASP A 95 1.50 1.65 -1.20
N ILE A 96 0.42 2.41 -1.38
CA ILE A 96 0.28 3.34 -2.52
C ILE A 96 1.32 4.47 -2.45
N GLU A 97 1.61 5.00 -1.26
CA GLU A 97 2.68 5.99 -1.10
C GLU A 97 4.04 5.40 -1.49
N LEU A 98 4.36 4.19 -1.04
CA LEU A 98 5.59 3.49 -1.44
C LEU A 98 5.66 3.29 -2.95
N PHE A 99 4.56 2.88 -3.56
CA PHE A 99 4.43 2.74 -5.01
C PHE A 99 4.71 4.07 -5.74
N CYS A 100 4.08 5.16 -5.30
CA CYS A 100 4.24 6.47 -5.93
C CYS A 100 5.68 6.98 -5.89
N ARG A 101 6.42 6.65 -4.84
CA ARG A 101 7.83 7.03 -4.71
C ARG A 101 8.75 6.28 -5.69
N GLU A 102 8.34 5.16 -6.21
CA GLU A 102 9.13 4.28 -7.09
C GLU A 102 8.66 4.25 -8.53
N ALA A 103 7.37 4.50 -8.79
CA ALA A 103 6.78 4.40 -10.12
C ALA A 103 7.44 5.41 -11.08
N GLN A 104 7.88 4.93 -12.23
CA GLN A 104 8.49 5.72 -13.30
C GLN A 104 7.56 5.92 -14.51
N ALA A 105 6.53 5.09 -14.65
CA ALA A 105 5.51 5.25 -15.67
C ALA A 105 4.36 6.13 -15.18
N PRO A 106 3.61 6.76 -16.10
CA PRO A 106 2.41 7.52 -15.76
C PRO A 106 1.36 6.69 -15.03
N ILE A 107 0.62 7.33 -14.12
CA ILE A 107 -0.42 6.70 -13.31
C ILE A 107 -1.79 7.30 -13.66
N VAL A 108 -2.75 6.44 -13.95
CA VAL A 108 -4.17 6.76 -13.99
C VAL A 108 -4.81 6.29 -12.70
N ALA A 109 -5.42 7.19 -11.94
CA ALA A 109 -6.00 6.91 -10.63
C ALA A 109 -7.53 6.96 -10.69
N ILE A 110 -8.18 5.91 -10.20
CA ILE A 110 -9.63 5.77 -10.23
C ILE A 110 -10.12 5.48 -8.81
N THR A 111 -10.99 6.33 -8.29
CA THR A 111 -11.63 6.17 -7.00
C THR A 111 -13.12 6.50 -7.06
N GLY A 112 -13.81 6.33 -5.96
CA GLY A 112 -15.25 6.57 -5.82
C GLY A 112 -15.87 5.52 -4.91
N SER A 113 -17.15 5.69 -4.59
CA SER A 113 -17.88 4.74 -3.75
C SER A 113 -18.25 3.46 -4.51
N ASN A 114 -18.65 3.60 -5.78
CA ASN A 114 -19.12 2.49 -6.62
C ASN A 114 -18.58 2.58 -8.05
N GLY A 115 -18.40 1.42 -8.68
CA GLY A 115 -17.99 1.32 -10.08
C GLY A 115 -16.48 1.40 -10.33
N LYS A 116 -15.67 1.54 -9.30
CA LYS A 116 -14.19 1.63 -9.41
C LYS A 116 -13.59 0.46 -10.20
N SER A 117 -13.94 -0.77 -9.81
CA SER A 117 -13.38 -1.97 -10.43
C SER A 117 -13.73 -2.10 -11.89
N THR A 118 -14.97 -1.77 -12.26
CA THR A 118 -15.44 -1.79 -13.65
C THR A 118 -14.66 -0.80 -14.51
N VAL A 119 -14.55 0.45 -14.07
CA VAL A 119 -13.86 1.50 -14.82
C VAL A 119 -12.35 1.22 -14.89
N THR A 120 -11.74 0.78 -13.79
CA THR A 120 -10.31 0.42 -13.75
C THR A 120 -10.00 -0.68 -14.73
N THR A 121 -10.80 -1.75 -14.74
CA THR A 121 -10.63 -2.86 -15.69
C THR A 121 -10.82 -2.39 -17.12
N LEU A 122 -11.84 -1.58 -17.40
CA LEU A 122 -12.10 -1.06 -18.75
C LEU A 122 -10.94 -0.21 -19.27
N VAL A 123 -10.43 0.72 -18.47
CA VAL A 123 -9.28 1.56 -18.85
C VAL A 123 -8.04 0.69 -19.11
N GLY A 124 -7.80 -0.31 -18.28
CA GLY A 124 -6.71 -1.27 -18.47
C GLY A 124 -6.84 -2.04 -19.79
N GLU A 125 -8.03 -2.54 -20.12
CA GLU A 125 -8.28 -3.25 -21.38
C GLU A 125 -8.13 -2.33 -22.59
N MET A 126 -8.57 -1.08 -22.49
CA MET A 126 -8.38 -0.10 -23.55
C MET A 126 -6.90 0.17 -23.81
N ALA A 127 -6.10 0.31 -22.77
CA ALA A 127 -4.65 0.50 -22.87
C ALA A 127 -3.96 -0.70 -23.52
N LYS A 128 -4.31 -1.91 -23.11
CA LYS A 128 -3.82 -3.15 -23.73
C LYS A 128 -4.16 -3.23 -25.20
N ALA A 129 -5.42 -2.92 -25.57
CA ALA A 129 -5.88 -2.91 -26.94
C ALA A 129 -5.13 -1.87 -27.80
N ALA A 130 -4.65 -0.80 -27.19
CA ALA A 130 -3.82 0.21 -27.85
C ALA A 130 -2.33 -0.18 -27.93
N GLY A 131 -1.96 -1.37 -27.47
CA GLY A 131 -0.58 -1.86 -27.50
C GLY A 131 0.31 -1.32 -26.37
N VAL A 132 -0.28 -0.75 -25.32
CA VAL A 132 0.46 -0.22 -24.17
C VAL A 132 0.75 -1.35 -23.17
N ASN A 133 1.98 -1.44 -22.70
CA ASN A 133 2.33 -2.33 -21.58
C ASN A 133 1.82 -1.70 -20.28
N VAL A 134 0.68 -2.18 -19.79
CA VAL A 134 -0.06 -1.59 -18.68
C VAL A 134 -0.06 -2.52 -17.46
N GLY A 135 0.17 -1.94 -16.28
CA GLY A 135 -0.04 -2.58 -14.98
C GLY A 135 -1.37 -2.12 -14.39
N VAL A 136 -2.24 -3.05 -14.04
CA VAL A 136 -3.58 -2.78 -13.49
C VAL A 136 -3.71 -3.43 -12.12
N GLY A 137 -4.08 -2.67 -11.11
CA GLY A 137 -4.24 -3.19 -9.75
C GLY A 137 -4.52 -2.10 -8.73
N GLY A 138 -4.04 -2.31 -7.53
CA GLY A 138 -4.26 -1.44 -6.37
C GLY A 138 -5.23 -2.07 -5.38
N ASN A 139 -6.39 -1.48 -5.20
CA ASN A 139 -7.43 -2.03 -4.32
C ASN A 139 -8.11 -3.29 -4.89
N ILE A 140 -7.95 -3.54 -6.19
CA ILE A 140 -8.39 -4.76 -6.86
C ILE A 140 -7.20 -5.53 -7.41
N GLY A 141 -7.37 -6.83 -7.62
CA GLY A 141 -6.38 -7.68 -8.25
C GLY A 141 -5.06 -7.70 -7.48
N LEU A 142 -3.98 -7.36 -8.16
CA LEU A 142 -2.66 -7.31 -7.56
C LEU A 142 -2.45 -6.02 -6.74
N PRO A 143 -1.83 -6.11 -5.57
CA PRO A 143 -1.35 -4.92 -4.87
C PRO A 143 -0.44 -4.07 -5.76
N ALA A 144 -0.51 -2.75 -5.61
CA ALA A 144 0.22 -1.83 -6.48
C ALA A 144 1.73 -2.12 -6.54
N LEU A 145 2.36 -2.44 -5.41
CA LEU A 145 3.79 -2.74 -5.37
C LEU A 145 4.20 -3.95 -6.22
N MET A 146 3.29 -4.90 -6.43
CA MET A 146 3.53 -6.05 -7.30
C MET A 146 3.48 -5.70 -8.78
N LEU A 147 2.98 -4.52 -9.13
CA LEU A 147 2.91 -4.03 -10.52
C LEU A 147 4.20 -3.35 -10.97
N LEU A 148 5.07 -2.94 -10.03
CA LEU A 148 6.31 -2.21 -10.34
C LEU A 148 7.17 -3.02 -11.30
N ASP A 149 7.42 -2.46 -12.49
CA ASP A 149 8.19 -3.07 -13.56
C ASP A 149 8.77 -1.94 -14.44
N ASP A 150 10.06 -2.02 -14.74
CA ASP A 150 10.75 -1.04 -15.57
C ASP A 150 10.24 -1.03 -17.02
N GLU A 151 9.63 -2.13 -17.47
CA GLU A 151 9.02 -2.25 -18.80
C GLU A 151 7.60 -1.68 -18.86
N CYS A 152 6.99 -1.37 -17.74
CA CYS A 152 5.63 -0.86 -17.68
C CYS A 152 5.56 0.57 -18.23
N GLU A 153 4.60 0.82 -19.11
CA GLU A 153 4.40 2.11 -19.78
C GLU A 153 3.26 2.93 -19.17
N LEU A 154 2.36 2.29 -18.45
CA LEU A 154 1.21 2.93 -17.80
C LEU A 154 0.75 2.09 -16.62
N TYR A 155 0.45 2.73 -15.50
CA TYR A 155 -0.23 2.11 -14.38
C TYR A 155 -1.66 2.62 -14.27
N VAL A 156 -2.62 1.69 -14.13
CA VAL A 156 -4.03 2.01 -13.88
C VAL A 156 -4.38 1.46 -12.50
N LEU A 157 -4.63 2.34 -11.55
CA LEU A 157 -4.85 1.97 -10.16
C LEU A 157 -6.28 2.25 -9.71
N GLU A 158 -6.91 1.25 -9.12
CA GLU A 158 -8.07 1.45 -8.27
C GLU A 158 -7.61 1.83 -6.87
N LEU A 159 -8.09 2.95 -6.35
CA LEU A 159 -7.74 3.45 -5.03
C LEU A 159 -8.98 3.60 -4.15
N SER A 160 -8.93 3.02 -2.95
CA SER A 160 -9.94 3.24 -1.92
C SER A 160 -9.68 4.56 -1.18
N SER A 161 -10.71 5.07 -0.48
CA SER A 161 -10.54 6.23 0.39
C SER A 161 -9.49 6.01 1.47
N PHE A 162 -9.44 4.80 2.04
CA PHE A 162 -8.45 4.43 3.06
C PHE A 162 -7.02 4.45 2.52
N GLN A 163 -6.80 4.00 1.28
CA GLN A 163 -5.50 4.08 0.64
C GLN A 163 -5.06 5.52 0.38
N LEU A 164 -6.02 6.39 0.01
CA LEU A 164 -5.74 7.81 -0.23
C LEU A 164 -5.36 8.57 1.04
N GLU A 165 -5.88 8.19 2.21
CA GLU A 165 -5.55 8.81 3.50
C GLU A 165 -4.05 8.73 3.82
N THR A 166 -3.36 7.71 3.35
CA THR A 166 -1.93 7.49 3.61
C THR A 166 -1.05 7.79 2.40
N THR A 167 -1.59 8.50 1.41
CA THR A 167 -0.91 8.83 0.14
C THR A 167 -0.74 10.34 0.01
N SER A 168 0.48 10.80 -0.21
CA SER A 168 0.80 12.22 -0.39
C SER A 168 1.54 12.54 -1.69
N SER A 169 2.23 11.57 -2.28
CA SER A 169 3.12 11.76 -3.43
C SER A 169 2.50 11.35 -4.77
N LEU A 170 1.18 11.13 -4.82
CA LEU A 170 0.50 10.76 -6.06
C LEU A 170 0.47 11.93 -7.04
N GLN A 171 1.07 11.73 -8.20
CA GLN A 171 1.04 12.65 -9.35
C GLN A 171 0.44 11.91 -10.55
N ALA A 172 -0.87 11.79 -10.56
CA ALA A 172 -1.56 11.10 -11.64
C ALA A 172 -1.60 11.97 -12.91
N VAL A 173 -1.39 11.35 -14.07
CA VAL A 173 -1.60 12.01 -15.37
C VAL A 173 -3.08 12.18 -15.69
N ALA A 174 -3.91 11.30 -15.14
CA ALA A 174 -5.37 11.39 -15.15
C ALA A 174 -5.92 10.78 -13.87
N ALA A 175 -6.96 11.38 -13.33
CA ALA A 175 -7.63 10.87 -12.13
C ALA A 175 -9.13 11.15 -12.24
N THR A 176 -9.93 10.26 -11.65
CA THR A 176 -11.37 10.43 -11.57
C THR A 176 -11.92 9.98 -10.22
N ILE A 177 -12.89 10.73 -9.74
CA ILE A 177 -13.75 10.35 -8.63
C ILE A 177 -15.13 10.08 -9.26
N LEU A 178 -15.50 8.80 -9.36
CA LEU A 178 -16.70 8.40 -10.08
C LEU A 178 -17.99 8.87 -9.40
N ASN A 179 -18.01 8.77 -8.08
CA ASN A 179 -19.14 9.18 -7.24
C ASN A 179 -18.69 9.27 -5.78
N VAL A 180 -19.44 10.00 -4.99
CA VAL A 180 -19.22 10.14 -3.55
C VAL A 180 -20.56 9.90 -2.86
N THR A 181 -20.62 8.85 -2.04
CA THR A 181 -21.78 8.51 -1.21
C THR A 181 -21.31 8.27 0.22
N GLU A 182 -22.21 8.35 1.18
CA GLU A 182 -21.94 7.96 2.56
C GLU A 182 -21.71 6.44 2.61
N ASP A 183 -20.45 6.04 2.64
CA ASP A 183 -20.01 4.66 2.68
C ASP A 183 -18.97 4.54 3.80
N HIS A 184 -18.93 3.43 4.49
CA HIS A 184 -17.99 3.17 5.59
C HIS A 184 -18.16 4.07 6.83
N MET A 185 -19.41 4.44 7.17
CA MET A 185 -19.74 5.11 8.44
C MET A 185 -19.94 4.13 9.59
#